data_39984bee1c87a663cd9a007f26041b36
#
_entry.id   39984bee1c87a663cd9a007f26041b36
#
_cell.length_a   1.000
_cell.length_b   1.000
_cell.length_c   1.000
_cell.angle_alpha   90.00
_cell.angle_beta   90.00
_cell.angle_gamma   90.00
#
_symmetry.space_group_name_H-M   'P 1'
#
loop_
_entity.id
_entity.type
_entity.pdbx_description
1 polymer ?
#
loop_
_entity_poly.entity_id
_entity_poly.type
_entity_poly.pdbx_seq_one_letter_code
_entity_poly.pdbx_strand_id
1 'polypeptide(L)'
;MFSYPLGIPYKIKEQPFVPILDRKYNVFYSGNLNKNRVPFYEALARGRWSIKRRLAIPILKLAARYEYDKKWRNFSLRLKSLVFKIGATHFDDIFDASYIEFTRSFEAGLTPDKYGTLLANSKIILSPKGFFNTECFRFYEALRQGCIVITEKLPATAYYHPENYIEVESWDGIDKLIQALLTDDSRMEKLSLKGRIYYQNTLSPMGVAKYIVSKINVY
;
A
#
# COMPACT_ATOMS: atom_id res chain seq x y z
N MET A 1 -11.19 -21.90 -14.55
CA MET A 1 -10.13 -21.72 -13.52
C MET A 1 -10.68 -20.75 -12.49
N PHE A 2 -10.69 -21.12 -11.21
CA PHE A 2 -11.17 -20.24 -10.14
C PHE A 2 -9.99 -19.43 -9.60
N SER A 3 -10.18 -18.12 -9.46
CA SER A 3 -9.23 -17.23 -8.77
C SER A 3 -9.61 -17.11 -7.30
N TYR A 4 -8.62 -16.90 -6.44
CA TYR A 4 -8.80 -16.67 -5.00
C TYR A 4 -7.85 -15.56 -4.52
N PRO A 5 -8.19 -14.89 -3.41
CA PRO A 5 -7.38 -13.78 -2.88
C PRO A 5 -5.96 -14.19 -2.50
N LEU A 6 -5.01 -13.26 -2.64
CA LEU A 6 -3.60 -13.47 -2.33
C LEU A 6 -3.35 -13.83 -0.84
N GLY A 7 -4.14 -13.27 0.08
CA GLY A 7 -4.02 -13.54 1.51
C GLY A 7 -2.96 -12.70 2.24
N ILE A 8 -2.59 -13.13 3.45
CA ILE A 8 -1.68 -12.43 4.36
C ILE A 8 -0.45 -13.29 4.66
N PRO A 9 0.77 -12.73 4.64
CA PRO A 9 1.96 -13.43 5.10
C PRO A 9 1.84 -13.81 6.58
N TYR A 10 2.20 -15.04 6.92
CA TYR A 10 2.11 -15.57 8.29
C TYR A 10 2.95 -14.79 9.32
N LYS A 11 3.98 -14.08 8.88
CA LYS A 11 4.88 -13.30 9.75
C LYS A 11 4.23 -12.03 10.31
N ILE A 12 3.19 -11.51 9.66
CA ILE A 12 2.52 -10.30 10.12
C ILE A 12 1.36 -10.70 11.03
N LYS A 13 1.59 -10.63 12.33
CA LYS A 13 0.58 -10.95 13.35
C LYS A 13 -0.50 -9.88 13.39
N GLU A 14 -1.72 -10.30 13.66
CA GLU A 14 -2.80 -9.39 13.98
C GLU A 14 -2.50 -8.66 15.29
N GLN A 15 -2.71 -7.34 15.28
CA GLN A 15 -2.54 -6.50 16.45
C GLN A 15 -3.89 -6.24 17.11
N PRO A 16 -3.93 -5.83 18.39
CA PRO A 16 -5.17 -5.35 19.02
C PRO A 16 -5.82 -4.27 18.18
N PHE A 17 -7.14 -4.35 18.07
CA PHE A 17 -7.90 -3.35 17.32
C PHE A 17 -7.86 -1.98 18.01
N VAL A 18 -7.53 -0.95 17.24
CA VAL A 18 -7.57 0.44 17.65
C VAL A 18 -8.65 1.14 16.82
N PRO A 19 -9.64 1.84 17.42
CA PRO A 19 -10.60 2.65 16.68
C PRO A 19 -9.89 3.62 15.73
N ILE A 20 -10.46 3.88 14.56
CA ILE A 20 -9.75 4.61 13.49
C ILE A 20 -9.36 6.03 13.92
N LEU A 21 -10.19 6.71 14.72
CA LEU A 21 -9.95 8.08 15.18
C LEU A 21 -8.84 8.16 16.24
N ASP A 22 -8.68 7.09 17.05
CA ASP A 22 -7.68 7.02 18.12
C ASP A 22 -6.27 6.65 17.62
N ARG A 23 -6.13 6.37 16.33
CA ARG A 23 -4.85 5.95 15.76
C ARG A 23 -3.87 7.11 15.66
N LYS A 24 -2.63 6.79 16.02
CA LYS A 24 -1.53 7.76 16.12
C LYS A 24 -1.09 8.33 14.75
N TYR A 25 -1.09 7.50 13.71
CA TYR A 25 -0.60 7.91 12.40
C TYR A 25 -1.75 8.15 11.42
N ASN A 26 -1.67 9.26 10.68
CA ASN A 26 -2.66 9.56 9.65
C ASN A 26 -2.44 8.70 8.40
N VAL A 27 -1.19 8.57 7.95
CA VAL A 27 -0.86 7.83 6.72
C VAL A 27 0.33 6.91 6.95
N PHE A 28 0.25 5.67 6.44
CA PHE A 28 1.37 4.73 6.47
C PHE A 28 1.62 4.12 5.10
N TYR A 29 2.89 4.06 4.77
CA TYR A 29 3.44 3.26 3.68
C TYR A 29 4.88 2.86 4.02
N SER A 30 5.20 1.58 3.87
CA SER A 30 6.57 1.10 3.82
C SER A 30 6.67 0.01 2.75
N GLY A 31 7.58 0.17 1.81
CA GLY A 31 7.73 -0.82 0.74
C GLY A 31 8.84 -0.52 -0.24
N ASN A 32 9.29 -1.55 -0.94
CA ASN A 32 10.41 -1.44 -1.85
C ASN A 32 10.13 -0.53 -3.06
N LEU A 33 11.17 0.16 -3.49
CA LEU A 33 11.12 1.04 -4.66
C LEU A 33 11.38 0.23 -5.94
N ASN A 34 10.31 -0.13 -6.64
CA ASN A 34 10.36 -0.82 -7.94
C ASN A 34 9.78 0.06 -9.06
N LYS A 35 9.92 -0.36 -10.32
CA LYS A 35 9.48 0.43 -11.47
C LYS A 35 7.99 0.78 -11.44
N ASN A 36 7.14 -0.13 -10.95
CA ASN A 36 5.70 0.07 -10.91
C ASN A 36 5.29 1.14 -9.88
N ARG A 37 6.16 1.45 -8.92
CA ARG A 37 5.95 2.45 -7.87
C ARG A 37 6.57 3.81 -8.17
N VAL A 38 7.21 3.98 -9.31
CA VAL A 38 7.75 5.28 -9.73
C VAL A 38 6.65 6.32 -9.91
N PRO A 39 5.48 6.04 -10.52
CA PRO A 39 4.37 6.99 -10.59
C PRO A 39 3.86 7.42 -9.20
N PHE A 40 3.74 6.47 -8.27
CA PHE A 40 3.36 6.75 -6.88
C PHE A 40 4.41 7.63 -6.17
N TYR A 41 5.70 7.31 -6.32
CA TYR A 41 6.79 8.13 -5.81
C TYR A 41 6.72 9.57 -6.35
N GLU A 42 6.50 9.71 -7.66
CA GLU A 42 6.40 11.01 -8.33
C GLU A 42 5.23 11.84 -7.80
N ALA A 43 4.06 11.23 -7.62
CA ALA A 43 2.89 11.90 -7.07
C ALA A 43 3.16 12.43 -5.65
N LEU A 44 3.75 11.61 -4.77
CA LEU A 44 4.15 12.05 -3.44
C LEU A 44 5.20 13.17 -3.48
N ALA A 45 6.19 13.08 -4.37
CA ALA A 45 7.25 14.07 -4.50
C ALA A 45 6.75 15.44 -5.02
N ARG A 46 5.58 15.48 -5.66
CA ARG A 46 4.92 16.72 -6.10
C ARG A 46 4.12 17.38 -4.98
N GLY A 47 3.62 16.60 -4.00
CA GLY A 47 2.77 17.10 -2.92
C GLY A 47 3.47 18.09 -1.98
N ARG A 48 4.77 17.95 -1.77
CA ARG A 48 5.58 18.91 -1.01
C ARG A 48 6.91 19.15 -1.67
N TRP A 49 7.34 20.44 -1.70
CA TRP A 49 8.61 20.82 -2.32
C TRP A 49 9.80 20.16 -1.60
N SER A 50 10.58 19.37 -2.36
CA SER A 50 11.88 18.85 -1.94
C SER A 50 12.78 18.69 -3.16
N ILE A 51 13.88 19.41 -3.19
CA ILE A 51 14.84 19.35 -4.29
C ILE A 51 15.39 17.94 -4.49
N LYS A 52 15.67 17.23 -3.38
CA LYS A 52 16.21 15.85 -3.42
C LYS A 52 15.22 14.89 -4.08
N ARG A 53 13.94 14.95 -3.71
CA ARG A 53 12.88 14.09 -4.26
C ARG A 53 12.63 14.40 -5.73
N ARG A 54 12.63 15.68 -6.11
CA ARG A 54 12.45 16.09 -7.52
C ARG A 54 13.60 15.65 -8.39
N LEU A 55 14.85 15.75 -7.94
CA LEU A 55 16.03 15.23 -8.63
C LEU A 55 16.01 13.69 -8.73
N ALA A 56 15.42 13.00 -7.77
CA ALA A 56 15.28 11.55 -7.82
C ALA A 56 14.31 11.06 -8.92
N ILE A 57 13.30 11.85 -9.31
CA ILE A 57 12.30 11.43 -10.31
C ILE A 57 12.94 11.01 -11.64
N PRO A 58 13.76 11.83 -12.33
CA PRO A 58 14.37 11.42 -13.59
C PRO A 58 15.32 10.23 -13.41
N ILE A 59 16.02 10.14 -12.28
CA ILE A 59 16.90 9.01 -11.96
C ILE A 59 16.07 7.72 -11.85
N LEU A 60 14.95 7.76 -11.15
CA LEU A 60 14.05 6.62 -10.97
C LEU A 60 13.37 6.20 -12.29
N LYS A 61 12.94 7.16 -13.11
CA LYS A 61 12.39 6.88 -14.45
C LYS A 61 13.43 6.16 -15.33
N LEU A 62 14.68 6.61 -15.30
CA LEU A 62 15.76 5.93 -16.01
C LEU A 62 16.06 4.55 -15.43
N ALA A 63 16.11 4.41 -14.10
CA ALA A 63 16.31 3.12 -13.44
C ALA A 63 15.19 2.13 -13.77
N ALA A 64 13.93 2.59 -13.77
CA ALA A 64 12.75 1.78 -14.09
C ALA A 64 12.78 1.18 -15.49
N ARG A 65 13.34 1.92 -16.46
CA ARG A 65 13.48 1.48 -17.85
C ARG A 65 14.35 0.21 -17.97
N TYR A 66 15.35 0.07 -17.11
CA TYR A 66 16.33 -1.02 -17.17
C TYR A 66 16.19 -2.05 -16.04
N GLU A 67 15.18 -1.95 -15.20
CA GLU A 67 15.05 -2.79 -13.99
C GLU A 67 14.99 -4.29 -14.28
N TYR A 68 14.32 -4.70 -15.37
CA TYR A 68 14.16 -6.11 -15.76
C TYR A 68 15.05 -6.52 -16.92
N ASP A 69 15.88 -5.64 -17.42
CA ASP A 69 16.87 -5.95 -18.43
C ASP A 69 18.07 -6.65 -17.79
N LYS A 70 18.33 -7.90 -18.18
CA LYS A 70 19.44 -8.70 -17.61
C LYS A 70 20.80 -8.02 -17.74
N LYS A 71 21.05 -7.33 -18.87
CA LYS A 71 22.31 -6.65 -19.16
C LYS A 71 22.48 -5.36 -18.32
N TRP A 72 21.41 -4.62 -18.13
CA TRP A 72 21.44 -3.28 -17.52
C TRP A 72 20.92 -3.25 -16.07
N ARG A 73 20.56 -4.39 -15.50
CA ARG A 73 20.04 -4.48 -14.12
C ARG A 73 20.97 -3.85 -13.09
N ASN A 74 22.27 -4.09 -13.20
CA ASN A 74 23.25 -3.51 -12.26
C ASN A 74 23.32 -1.98 -12.37
N PHE A 75 23.16 -1.42 -13.57
CA PHE A 75 23.07 0.02 -13.77
C PHE A 75 21.79 0.58 -13.11
N SER A 76 20.63 -0.05 -13.31
CA SER A 76 19.39 0.31 -12.63
C SER A 76 19.55 0.30 -11.10
N LEU A 77 20.17 -0.72 -10.53
CA LEU A 77 20.44 -0.81 -9.09
C LEU A 77 21.35 0.31 -8.58
N ARG A 78 22.39 0.71 -9.35
CA ARG A 78 23.26 1.84 -9.02
C ARG A 78 22.49 3.16 -9.00
N LEU A 79 21.64 3.40 -9.99
CA LEU A 79 20.79 4.59 -10.05
C LEU A 79 19.84 4.66 -8.83
N LYS A 80 19.17 3.56 -8.50
CA LYS A 80 18.35 3.49 -7.27
C LYS A 80 19.18 3.74 -6.01
N SER A 81 20.37 3.15 -5.92
CA SER A 81 21.27 3.37 -4.77
C SER A 81 21.62 4.85 -4.58
N LEU A 82 21.76 5.62 -5.66
CA LEU A 82 21.98 7.07 -5.59
C LEU A 82 20.80 7.78 -4.92
N VAL A 83 19.53 7.41 -5.29
CA VAL A 83 18.32 7.98 -4.68
C VAL A 83 18.27 7.72 -3.18
N PHE A 84 18.68 6.52 -2.73
CA PHE A 84 18.80 6.20 -1.30
C PHE A 84 19.91 7.02 -0.62
N LYS A 85 21.06 7.19 -1.26
CA LYS A 85 22.18 7.95 -0.71
C LYS A 85 21.86 9.42 -0.48
N ILE A 86 21.09 10.04 -1.35
CA ILE A 86 20.68 11.45 -1.19
C ILE A 86 19.51 11.63 -0.21
N GLY A 87 19.00 10.54 0.39
CA GLY A 87 17.93 10.59 1.36
C GLY A 87 16.56 10.99 0.78
N ALA A 88 16.29 10.64 -0.47
CA ALA A 88 15.06 11.00 -1.16
C ALA A 88 13.94 9.94 -1.04
N THR A 89 13.98 9.08 -0.02
CA THR A 89 13.09 7.92 0.11
C THR A 89 12.12 7.99 1.28
N HIS A 90 12.23 9.02 2.12
CA HIS A 90 11.30 9.28 3.24
C HIS A 90 10.40 10.46 2.90
N PHE A 91 9.12 10.36 3.26
CA PHE A 91 8.07 11.31 2.93
C PHE A 91 7.17 11.64 4.14
N ASP A 92 7.70 11.49 5.35
CA ASP A 92 6.94 11.69 6.61
C ASP A 92 6.50 13.15 6.80
N ASP A 93 7.05 14.07 6.01
CA ASP A 93 6.76 15.50 6.03
C ASP A 93 5.61 15.92 5.10
N ILE A 94 5.04 15.01 4.29
CA ILE A 94 3.93 15.34 3.37
C ILE A 94 2.61 15.47 4.12
N PHE A 95 2.38 14.59 5.10
CA PHE A 95 1.19 14.61 5.93
C PHE A 95 1.61 14.62 7.40
N ASP A 96 0.85 15.31 8.22
CA ASP A 96 1.06 15.30 9.66
C ASP A 96 0.92 13.88 10.20
N ALA A 97 1.73 13.54 11.20
CA ALA A 97 1.74 12.23 11.84
C ALA A 97 1.71 11.07 10.84
N SER A 98 2.61 11.06 9.86
CA SER A 98 2.72 10.00 8.87
C SER A 98 4.03 9.23 8.94
N TYR A 99 4.03 8.03 8.36
CA TYR A 99 5.24 7.24 8.14
C TYR A 99 5.22 6.72 6.71
N ILE A 100 6.02 7.32 5.82
CA ILE A 100 6.06 6.97 4.41
C ILE A 100 7.51 6.75 3.99
N GLU A 101 7.85 5.50 3.72
CA GLU A 101 9.22 5.08 3.39
C GLU A 101 9.26 4.17 2.17
N PHE A 102 10.16 4.47 1.25
CA PHE A 102 10.57 3.53 0.20
C PHE A 102 11.83 2.80 0.62
N THR A 103 11.82 1.46 0.55
CA THR A 103 12.93 0.59 0.93
C THR A 103 13.67 0.04 -0.29
N ARG A 104 14.92 -0.41 -0.10
CA ARG A 104 15.75 -0.98 -1.18
C ARG A 104 15.27 -2.35 -1.61
N SER A 105 14.80 -3.16 -0.66
CA SER A 105 14.32 -4.51 -0.86
C SER A 105 13.26 -4.84 0.19
N PHE A 106 12.66 -6.01 0.10
CA PHE A 106 11.76 -6.53 1.14
C PHE A 106 12.46 -6.69 2.50
N GLU A 107 13.72 -7.14 2.48
CA GLU A 107 14.49 -7.42 3.69
C GLU A 107 15.05 -6.14 4.35
N ALA A 108 15.19 -5.05 3.58
CA ALA A 108 15.69 -3.79 4.08
C ALA A 108 14.59 -2.90 4.71
N GLY A 109 13.38 -3.42 4.86
CA GLY A 109 12.26 -2.70 5.45
C GLY A 109 12.17 -2.85 6.96
N LEU A 110 11.01 -2.51 7.48
CA LEU A 110 10.67 -2.69 8.89
C LEU A 110 10.63 -4.18 9.27
N THR A 111 10.98 -4.49 10.51
CA THR A 111 10.72 -5.83 11.05
C THR A 111 9.21 -6.11 11.03
N PRO A 112 8.77 -7.39 10.93
CA PRO A 112 7.35 -7.73 10.91
C PRO A 112 6.56 -7.14 12.08
N ASP A 113 7.11 -7.14 13.29
CA ASP A 113 6.45 -6.61 14.48
C ASP A 113 6.31 -5.08 14.41
N LYS A 114 7.37 -4.35 14.03
CA LYS A 114 7.33 -2.90 13.86
C LYS A 114 6.38 -2.49 12.73
N TYR A 115 6.41 -3.22 11.62
CA TYR A 115 5.50 -3.01 10.51
C TYR A 115 4.04 -3.21 10.95
N GLY A 116 3.72 -4.34 11.63
CA GLY A 116 2.39 -4.63 12.14
C GLY A 116 1.88 -3.58 13.12
N THR A 117 2.75 -3.11 14.03
CA THR A 117 2.42 -2.05 15.00
C THR A 117 2.12 -0.73 14.31
N LEU A 118 2.96 -0.28 13.37
CA LEU A 118 2.73 0.95 12.62
C LEU A 118 1.45 0.86 11.79
N LEU A 119 1.23 -0.24 11.10
CA LEU A 119 0.04 -0.47 10.30
C LEU A 119 -1.23 -0.42 11.14
N ALA A 120 -1.28 -1.11 12.29
CA ALA A 120 -2.45 -1.13 13.18
C ALA A 120 -2.77 0.25 13.81
N ASN A 121 -1.75 1.09 13.99
CA ASN A 121 -1.88 2.44 14.53
C ASN A 121 -1.98 3.53 13.45
N SER A 122 -2.25 3.14 12.18
CA SER A 122 -2.40 4.09 11.08
C SER A 122 -3.83 4.13 10.56
N LYS A 123 -4.32 5.32 10.23
CA LYS A 123 -5.68 5.53 9.69
C LYS A 123 -5.78 5.10 8.23
N ILE A 124 -4.88 5.61 7.39
CA ILE A 124 -4.88 5.41 5.94
C ILE A 124 -3.63 4.65 5.53
N ILE A 125 -3.81 3.59 4.75
CA ILE A 125 -2.72 2.78 4.19
C ILE A 125 -2.68 2.95 2.68
N LEU A 126 -1.50 3.33 2.16
CA LEU A 126 -1.27 3.43 0.73
C LEU A 126 -0.78 2.09 0.20
N SER A 127 -1.50 1.53 -0.76
CA SER A 127 -1.22 0.22 -1.34
C SER A 127 -0.96 0.30 -2.84
N PRO A 128 0.15 0.94 -3.27
CA PRO A 128 0.50 1.01 -4.67
C PRO A 128 0.88 -0.37 -5.22
N LYS A 129 0.75 -0.51 -6.54
CA LYS A 129 1.04 -1.70 -7.33
C LYS A 129 2.29 -2.45 -6.87
N GLY A 130 2.17 -3.75 -6.82
CA GLY A 130 3.28 -4.67 -6.53
C GLY A 130 4.27 -4.81 -7.69
N PHE A 131 5.01 -5.92 -7.75
CA PHE A 131 5.95 -6.19 -8.83
C PHE A 131 5.26 -6.57 -10.15
N PHE A 132 4.20 -7.35 -10.07
CA PHE A 132 3.55 -7.94 -11.24
C PHE A 132 2.14 -7.39 -11.49
N ASN A 133 1.35 -7.23 -10.43
CA ASN A 133 -0.04 -6.78 -10.49
C ASN A 133 -0.34 -5.75 -9.40
N THR A 134 -1.58 -5.28 -9.33
CA THR A 134 -2.04 -4.32 -8.33
C THR A 134 -2.29 -4.97 -6.97
N GLU A 135 -2.45 -6.29 -6.93
CA GLU A 135 -2.60 -7.01 -5.66
C GLU A 135 -1.29 -7.00 -4.87
N CYS A 136 -1.37 -6.68 -3.60
CA CYS A 136 -0.25 -6.81 -2.68
C CYS A 136 -0.74 -7.17 -1.26
N PHE A 137 0.12 -7.82 -0.49
CA PHE A 137 -0.20 -8.27 0.88
C PHE A 137 -0.68 -7.13 1.77
N ARG A 138 -0.14 -5.92 1.59
CA ARG A 138 -0.51 -4.73 2.37
C ARG A 138 -2.00 -4.42 2.31
N PHE A 139 -2.66 -4.65 1.18
CA PHE A 139 -4.09 -4.47 1.03
C PHE A 139 -4.88 -5.31 2.05
N TYR A 140 -4.54 -6.59 2.15
CA TYR A 140 -5.21 -7.52 3.07
C TYR A 140 -4.85 -7.26 4.53
N GLU A 141 -3.57 -6.99 4.80
CA GLU A 141 -3.06 -6.66 6.14
C GLU A 141 -3.77 -5.42 6.70
N ALA A 142 -3.94 -4.41 5.87
CA ALA A 142 -4.59 -3.16 6.24
C ALA A 142 -6.09 -3.33 6.51
N LEU A 143 -6.81 -4.01 5.63
CA LEU A 143 -8.24 -4.27 5.83
C LEU A 143 -8.49 -5.13 7.07
N ARG A 144 -7.63 -6.13 7.35
CA ARG A 144 -7.71 -6.93 8.58
C ARG A 144 -7.67 -6.06 9.83
N GLN A 145 -6.81 -5.04 9.84
CA GLN A 145 -6.68 -4.10 10.97
C GLN A 145 -7.75 -2.99 10.96
N GLY A 146 -8.64 -2.96 9.97
CA GLY A 146 -9.65 -1.91 9.83
C GLY A 146 -9.04 -0.56 9.43
N CYS A 147 -7.94 -0.55 8.68
CA CYS A 147 -7.42 0.67 8.09
C CYS A 147 -8.22 1.04 6.83
N ILE A 148 -8.26 2.32 6.50
CA ILE A 148 -8.74 2.78 5.20
C ILE A 148 -7.64 2.49 4.18
N VAL A 149 -7.96 1.73 3.14
CA VAL A 149 -6.97 1.39 2.09
C VAL A 149 -7.22 2.23 0.85
N ILE A 150 -6.16 2.87 0.35
CA ILE A 150 -6.15 3.51 -0.97
C ILE A 150 -5.23 2.66 -1.86
N THR A 151 -5.76 2.18 -2.98
CA THR A 151 -5.04 1.31 -3.92
C THR A 151 -5.32 1.70 -5.37
N GLU A 152 -4.47 1.29 -6.28
CA GLU A 152 -4.81 1.30 -7.71
C GLU A 152 -5.87 0.24 -7.98
N LYS A 153 -6.58 0.39 -9.11
CA LYS A 153 -7.64 -0.53 -9.51
C LYS A 153 -7.19 -1.99 -9.45
N LEU A 154 -7.93 -2.78 -8.67
CA LEU A 154 -7.69 -4.22 -8.52
C LEU A 154 -8.26 -5.01 -9.71
N PRO A 155 -7.83 -6.27 -9.92
CA PRO A 155 -8.39 -7.12 -10.96
C PRO A 155 -9.90 -7.31 -10.79
N ALA A 156 -10.65 -7.37 -11.89
CA ALA A 156 -12.08 -7.67 -11.88
C ALA A 156 -12.30 -9.15 -11.51
N THR A 157 -12.55 -9.41 -10.23
CA THR A 157 -12.82 -10.75 -9.69
C THR A 157 -14.07 -10.73 -8.82
N ALA A 158 -14.66 -11.91 -8.56
CA ALA A 158 -15.86 -12.03 -7.76
C ALA A 158 -15.68 -11.70 -6.28
N TYR A 159 -14.44 -11.52 -5.82
CA TYR A 159 -14.15 -11.26 -4.40
C TYR A 159 -13.60 -9.85 -4.13
N TYR A 160 -13.36 -9.01 -5.15
CA TYR A 160 -13.04 -7.60 -4.95
C TYR A 160 -14.28 -6.72 -5.09
N HIS A 161 -14.57 -5.97 -4.03
CA HIS A 161 -15.74 -5.13 -3.87
C HIS A 161 -15.29 -3.68 -3.60
N PRO A 162 -15.18 -2.82 -4.64
CA PRO A 162 -14.60 -1.47 -4.54
C PRO A 162 -15.28 -0.54 -3.53
N GLU A 163 -16.54 -0.83 -3.17
CA GLU A 163 -17.27 -0.05 -2.15
C GLU A 163 -16.68 -0.17 -0.73
N ASN A 164 -15.74 -1.09 -0.48
CA ASN A 164 -15.15 -1.36 0.83
C ASN A 164 -13.74 -0.77 1.03
N TYR A 165 -13.19 -0.16 -0.01
CA TYR A 165 -11.88 0.50 -0.01
C TYR A 165 -11.89 1.63 -1.05
N ILE A 166 -10.80 2.33 -1.25
CA ILE A 166 -10.71 3.43 -2.22
C ILE A 166 -9.81 3.02 -3.37
N GLU A 167 -10.35 2.99 -4.58
CA GLU A 167 -9.57 2.81 -5.80
C GLU A 167 -9.24 4.16 -6.43
N VAL A 168 -8.02 4.30 -6.93
CA VAL A 168 -7.56 5.45 -7.70
C VAL A 168 -7.08 5.01 -9.08
N GLU A 169 -7.40 5.77 -10.10
CA GLU A 169 -6.91 5.53 -11.46
C GLU A 169 -5.45 5.98 -11.60
N SER A 170 -5.07 7.03 -10.89
CA SER A 170 -3.68 7.50 -10.75
C SER A 170 -3.44 8.03 -9.34
N TRP A 171 -2.17 8.17 -8.99
CA TRP A 171 -1.78 8.76 -7.70
C TRP A 171 -1.76 10.28 -7.72
N ASP A 172 -2.02 10.92 -8.85
CA ASP A 172 -2.07 12.38 -8.95
C ASP A 172 -3.23 12.93 -8.10
N GLY A 173 -2.95 13.94 -7.29
CA GLY A 173 -3.93 14.52 -6.36
C GLY A 173 -4.21 13.69 -5.11
N ILE A 174 -3.41 12.67 -4.81
CA ILE A 174 -3.56 11.82 -3.61
C ILE A 174 -3.51 12.63 -2.31
N ASP A 175 -2.75 13.71 -2.29
CA ASP A 175 -2.67 14.65 -1.17
C ASP A 175 -4.03 15.27 -0.84
N LYS A 176 -4.76 15.73 -1.84
CA LYS A 176 -6.12 16.29 -1.67
C LYS A 176 -7.11 15.24 -1.19
N LEU A 177 -7.05 14.03 -1.74
CA LEU A 177 -7.91 12.93 -1.33
C LEU A 177 -7.67 12.57 0.13
N ILE A 178 -6.43 12.47 0.56
CA ILE A 178 -6.07 12.15 1.95
C ILE A 178 -6.53 13.27 2.89
N GLN A 179 -6.29 14.54 2.55
CA GLN A 179 -6.75 15.67 3.36
C GLN A 179 -8.28 15.66 3.53
N ALA A 180 -9.02 15.44 2.44
CA ALA A 180 -10.48 15.35 2.50
C ALA A 180 -10.98 14.17 3.39
N LEU A 181 -10.26 13.07 3.43
CA LEU A 181 -10.57 11.95 4.34
C LEU A 181 -10.28 12.30 5.80
N LEU A 182 -9.12 12.90 6.07
CA LEU A 182 -8.70 13.24 7.43
C LEU A 182 -9.56 14.33 8.10
N THR A 183 -10.34 15.07 7.32
CA THR A 183 -11.29 16.08 7.83
C THR A 183 -12.73 15.58 7.98
N ASP A 184 -12.99 14.29 7.66
CA ASP A 184 -14.33 13.69 7.72
C ASP A 184 -14.31 12.42 8.58
N ASP A 185 -14.43 12.62 9.90
CA ASP A 185 -14.37 11.54 10.90
C ASP A 185 -15.47 10.48 10.64
N SER A 186 -16.68 10.89 10.32
CA SER A 186 -17.81 9.99 10.05
C SER A 186 -17.53 9.08 8.84
N ARG A 187 -16.95 9.67 7.79
CA ARG A 187 -16.54 8.90 6.60
C ARG A 187 -15.41 7.94 6.92
N MET A 188 -14.44 8.35 7.73
CA MET A 188 -13.33 7.48 8.16
C MET A 188 -13.85 6.28 8.95
N GLU A 189 -14.73 6.48 9.94
CA GLU A 189 -15.32 5.39 10.72
C GLU A 189 -16.09 4.42 9.84
N LYS A 190 -16.92 4.93 8.94
CA LYS A 190 -17.71 4.12 8.00
C LYS A 190 -16.82 3.29 7.08
N LEU A 191 -15.77 3.86 6.50
CA LEU A 191 -14.83 3.14 5.62
C LEU A 191 -14.03 2.09 6.39
N SER A 192 -13.55 2.41 7.59
CA SER A 192 -12.83 1.49 8.47
C SER A 192 -13.68 0.28 8.82
N LEU A 193 -14.92 0.50 9.26
CA LEU A 193 -15.85 -0.57 9.60
C LEU A 193 -16.20 -1.46 8.39
N LYS A 194 -16.53 -0.83 7.26
CA LYS A 194 -16.84 -1.56 6.02
C LYS A 194 -15.66 -2.43 5.57
N GLY A 195 -14.46 -1.86 5.51
CA GLY A 195 -13.25 -2.58 5.10
C GLY A 195 -12.95 -3.77 6.01
N ARG A 196 -13.11 -3.61 7.33
CA ARG A 196 -12.90 -4.69 8.30
C ARG A 196 -13.93 -5.82 8.17
N ILE A 197 -15.22 -5.49 8.06
CA ILE A 197 -16.30 -6.46 7.86
C ILE A 197 -16.09 -7.21 6.55
N TYR A 198 -15.75 -6.49 5.49
CA TYR A 198 -15.45 -7.08 4.20
C TYR A 198 -14.27 -8.06 4.28
N TYR A 199 -13.18 -7.69 4.94
CA TYR A 199 -12.06 -8.61 5.17
C TYR A 199 -12.51 -9.87 5.89
N GLN A 200 -13.25 -9.73 7.00
CA GLN A 200 -13.70 -10.86 7.82
C GLN A 200 -14.58 -11.83 7.04
N ASN A 201 -15.50 -11.31 6.24
CA ASN A 201 -16.50 -12.11 5.54
C ASN A 201 -16.01 -12.70 4.21
N THR A 202 -15.07 -12.01 3.53
CA THR A 202 -14.70 -12.36 2.15
C THR A 202 -13.21 -12.73 2.01
N LEU A 203 -12.31 -11.94 2.60
CA LEU A 203 -10.86 -12.06 2.34
C LEU A 203 -10.10 -12.82 3.43
N SER A 204 -10.73 -13.07 4.57
CA SER A 204 -10.14 -13.89 5.64
C SER A 204 -10.00 -15.36 5.20
N PRO A 205 -9.15 -16.17 5.85
CA PRO A 205 -9.07 -17.59 5.56
C PRO A 205 -10.42 -18.31 5.61
N MET A 206 -11.29 -17.93 6.55
CA MET A 206 -12.66 -18.47 6.65
C MET A 206 -13.56 -18.01 5.50
N GLY A 207 -13.49 -16.73 5.12
CA GLY A 207 -14.23 -16.19 3.96
C GLY A 207 -13.82 -16.87 2.66
N VAL A 208 -12.51 -17.02 2.45
CA VAL A 208 -11.97 -17.72 1.28
C VAL A 208 -12.38 -19.20 1.26
N ALA A 209 -12.34 -19.90 2.41
CA ALA A 209 -12.78 -21.27 2.49
C ALA A 209 -14.27 -21.42 2.12
N LYS A 210 -15.15 -20.54 2.64
CA LYS A 210 -16.58 -20.51 2.27
C LYS A 210 -16.77 -20.28 0.77
N TYR A 211 -16.02 -19.34 0.19
CA TYR A 211 -16.07 -19.08 -1.24
C TYR A 211 -15.68 -20.32 -2.07
N ILE A 212 -14.57 -20.99 -1.72
CA ILE A 212 -14.13 -22.20 -2.40
C ILE A 212 -15.18 -23.30 -2.31
N VAL A 213 -15.72 -23.58 -1.11
CA VAL A 213 -16.77 -24.59 -0.90
C VAL A 213 -18.02 -24.27 -1.74
N SER A 214 -18.44 -23.00 -1.79
CA SER A 214 -19.59 -22.58 -2.61
C SER A 214 -19.39 -22.85 -4.11
N LYS A 215 -18.13 -22.82 -4.59
CA LYS A 215 -17.82 -23.11 -5.99
C LYS A 215 -17.74 -24.61 -6.31
N ILE A 216 -17.35 -25.43 -5.33
CA ILE A 216 -17.27 -26.87 -5.47
C ILE A 216 -18.68 -27.50 -5.44
N ASN A 217 -19.57 -27.02 -4.58
CA ASN A 217 -20.92 -27.53 -4.42
C ASN A 217 -21.90 -27.18 -5.57
N VAL A 218 -21.42 -26.48 -6.63
CA VAL A 218 -22.21 -26.13 -7.82
C VAL A 218 -22.08 -27.21 -8.92
N TYR A 219 -21.27 -28.24 -8.70
CA TYR A 219 -21.10 -29.42 -9.56
C TYR A 219 -21.56 -30.68 -8.82
#